data_e2539cd40b1daed00022da762c623655
#
_entry.id   e2539cd40b1daed00022da762c623655
#
_cell.length_a   1.000
_cell.length_b   1.000
_cell.length_c   1.000
_cell.angle_alpha   90.00
_cell.angle_beta   90.00
_cell.angle_gamma   90.00
#
_symmetry.space_group_name_H-M   'P 1'
#
loop_
_entity.id
_entity.type
_entity.pdbx_description
1 polymer ?
#
loop_
_entity_poly.entity_id
_entity_poly.type
_entity_poly.pdbx_seq_one_letter_code
_entity_poly.pdbx_strand_id
1 'polypeptide(L)'
;WMSDSSKKSKYYYWIAERIAAYLPPSSRVFNAGGGLGDLAIWLSYHVEQVTVIENDPKAVAALRTRCPHNVVAILGDVLSYSPDKLYDALVLYDIGGTEQLMPIVQELSRAKTFLLLNRETAEDEAEISRLAGTLKSAGIPFSYEPFELEHVQPFRSWEDAKSYFLFAWNRLLSDQELETVLDTQDGEFPYALVEKKKIGMLVFDAADPALKKPIV
;
A
#
# COMPACT_ATOMS: atom_id res chain seq x y z
N TRP A 1 -10.57 -5.19 -12.50
CA TRP A 1 -10.07 -3.81 -12.48
C TRP A 1 -8.71 -3.70 -11.79
N MET A 2 -8.58 -4.09 -10.53
CA MET A 2 -7.30 -4.01 -9.80
C MET A 2 -6.16 -4.74 -10.55
N SER A 3 -6.41 -5.97 -11.03
CA SER A 3 -5.41 -6.73 -11.81
C SER A 3 -5.07 -6.06 -13.15
N ASP A 4 -6.00 -5.37 -13.78
CA ASP A 4 -5.77 -4.67 -15.05
C ASP A 4 -5.02 -3.35 -14.81
N SER A 5 -5.34 -2.64 -13.71
CA SER A 5 -4.59 -1.47 -13.25
C SER A 5 -3.12 -1.81 -13.01
N SER A 6 -2.84 -2.92 -12.32
CA SER A 6 -1.47 -3.38 -12.06
C SER A 6 -0.63 -3.62 -13.32
N LYS A 7 -1.26 -3.97 -14.44
CA LYS A 7 -0.57 -4.19 -15.73
C LYS A 7 -0.23 -2.89 -16.46
N LYS A 8 -1.00 -1.84 -16.22
CA LYS A 8 -0.90 -0.56 -16.96
C LYS A 8 -0.27 0.55 -16.14
N SER A 9 -0.48 0.57 -14.84
CA SER A 9 0.05 1.58 -13.94
C SER A 9 1.42 1.17 -13.39
N LYS A 10 2.37 2.11 -13.36
CA LYS A 10 3.64 1.97 -12.63
C LYS A 10 3.54 2.45 -11.18
N TYR A 11 2.35 2.63 -10.66
CA TYR A 11 2.09 3.17 -9.34
C TYR A 11 2.84 2.41 -8.23
N TYR A 12 2.60 1.11 -8.11
CA TYR A 12 3.26 0.28 -7.10
C TYR A 12 4.76 0.08 -7.36
N TYR A 13 5.19 0.12 -8.62
CA TYR A 13 6.61 0.10 -8.96
C TYR A 13 7.33 1.30 -8.34
N TRP A 14 6.81 2.52 -8.51
CA TRP A 14 7.45 3.71 -7.96
C TRP A 14 7.40 3.77 -6.42
N ILE A 15 6.37 3.22 -5.78
CA ILE A 15 6.34 3.06 -4.33
C ILE A 15 7.42 2.07 -3.89
N ALA A 16 7.56 0.93 -4.56
CA ALA A 16 8.57 -0.07 -4.25
C ALA A 16 9.99 0.49 -4.38
N GLU A 17 10.29 1.24 -5.43
CA GLU A 17 11.60 1.91 -5.62
C GLU A 17 11.94 2.85 -4.45
N ARG A 18 10.95 3.63 -3.97
CA ARG A 18 11.16 4.53 -2.83
C ARG A 18 11.45 3.76 -1.55
N ILE A 19 10.72 2.70 -1.25
CA ILE A 19 10.94 1.86 -0.07
C ILE A 19 12.30 1.16 -0.18
N ALA A 20 12.61 0.59 -1.35
CA ALA A 20 13.85 -0.14 -1.60
C ALA A 20 15.11 0.71 -1.41
N ALA A 21 15.04 2.02 -1.68
CA ALA A 21 16.15 2.95 -1.46
C ALA A 21 16.63 3.00 0.02
N TYR A 22 15.81 2.57 0.96
CA TYR A 22 16.14 2.51 2.39
C TYR A 22 16.63 1.13 2.85
N LEU A 23 16.57 0.11 1.99
CA LEU A 23 16.74 -1.28 2.40
C LEU A 23 17.95 -1.94 1.71
N PRO A 24 18.79 -2.66 2.46
CA PRO A 24 19.76 -3.55 1.84
C PRO A 24 19.09 -4.70 1.08
N PRO A 25 19.71 -5.23 0.00
CA PRO A 25 19.13 -6.34 -0.77
C PRO A 25 18.89 -7.63 0.03
N SER A 26 19.57 -7.80 1.14
CA SER A 26 19.39 -8.93 2.07
C SER A 26 18.20 -8.77 3.01
N SER A 27 17.41 -7.72 2.87
CA SER A 27 16.30 -7.43 3.76
C SER A 27 15.16 -8.42 3.57
N ARG A 28 14.54 -8.78 4.69
CA ARG A 28 13.27 -9.51 4.76
C ARG A 28 12.18 -8.53 5.14
N VAL A 29 11.21 -8.35 4.25
CA VAL A 29 10.15 -7.35 4.37
C VAL A 29 8.83 -8.01 4.72
N PHE A 30 8.08 -7.43 5.65
CA PHE A 30 6.71 -7.79 5.94
C PHE A 30 5.78 -6.71 5.40
N ASN A 31 4.85 -7.10 4.54
CA ASN A 31 3.83 -6.24 3.98
C ASN A 31 2.46 -6.64 4.52
N ALA A 32 1.90 -5.83 5.40
CA ALA A 32 0.59 -6.07 5.99
C ALA A 32 -0.52 -5.49 5.11
N GLY A 33 -1.64 -6.24 4.98
CA GLY A 33 -2.77 -5.85 4.15
C GLY A 33 -2.39 -5.72 2.67
N GLY A 34 -1.65 -6.70 2.16
CA GLY A 34 -1.03 -6.59 0.83
C GLY A 34 -1.99 -6.66 -0.36
N GLY A 35 -3.28 -6.93 -0.15
CA GLY A 35 -4.27 -7.04 -1.20
C GLY A 35 -3.86 -8.05 -2.29
N LEU A 36 -3.89 -7.62 -3.55
CA LEU A 36 -3.42 -8.44 -4.68
C LEU A 36 -1.89 -8.60 -4.73
N GLY A 37 -1.14 -7.95 -3.84
CA GLY A 37 0.30 -8.08 -3.69
C GLY A 37 1.15 -7.32 -4.71
N ASP A 38 0.60 -6.34 -5.40
CA ASP A 38 1.33 -5.60 -6.44
C ASP A 38 2.58 -4.90 -5.90
N LEU A 39 2.46 -4.24 -4.74
CA LEU A 39 3.60 -3.64 -4.06
C LEU A 39 4.63 -4.70 -3.65
N ALA A 40 4.19 -5.81 -3.08
CA ALA A 40 5.08 -6.89 -2.65
C ALA A 40 5.84 -7.54 -3.82
N ILE A 41 5.17 -7.72 -4.96
CA ILE A 41 5.80 -8.24 -6.18
C ILE A 41 6.92 -7.29 -6.65
N TRP A 42 6.67 -5.98 -6.71
CA TRP A 42 7.70 -5.02 -7.11
C TRP A 42 8.83 -4.92 -6.09
N LEU A 43 8.53 -4.93 -4.77
CA LEU A 43 9.56 -4.96 -3.73
C LEU A 43 10.45 -6.20 -3.80
N SER A 44 9.90 -7.34 -4.21
CA SER A 44 10.64 -8.60 -4.27
C SER A 44 11.82 -8.60 -5.24
N TYR A 45 11.87 -7.68 -6.18
CA TYR A 45 13.02 -7.51 -7.08
C TYR A 45 14.21 -6.80 -6.42
N HIS A 46 14.01 -6.19 -5.25
CA HIS A 46 15.01 -5.37 -4.55
C HIS A 46 15.48 -5.98 -3.23
N VAL A 47 14.76 -6.96 -2.69
CA VAL A 47 15.00 -7.51 -1.35
C VAL A 47 15.05 -9.04 -1.38
N GLU A 48 15.58 -9.65 -0.31
CA GLU A 48 15.72 -11.10 -0.22
C GLU A 48 14.35 -11.81 -0.19
N GLN A 49 13.41 -11.30 0.60
CA GLN A 49 12.09 -11.91 0.75
C GLN A 49 11.04 -10.86 1.11
N VAL A 50 9.83 -11.03 0.58
CA VAL A 50 8.64 -10.29 1.02
C VAL A 50 7.60 -11.27 1.54
N THR A 51 7.16 -11.09 2.77
CA THR A 51 6.01 -11.81 3.34
C THR A 51 4.80 -10.89 3.33
N VAL A 52 3.73 -11.34 2.71
CA VAL A 52 2.45 -10.62 2.64
C VAL A 52 1.45 -11.32 3.53
N ILE A 53 0.76 -10.58 4.39
CA ILE A 53 -0.44 -11.06 5.07
C ILE A 53 -1.66 -10.31 4.57
N GLU A 54 -2.72 -11.06 4.26
CA GLU A 54 -3.96 -10.52 3.71
C GLU A 54 -5.13 -11.37 4.21
N ASN A 55 -6.25 -10.75 4.56
CA ASN A 55 -7.41 -11.42 5.13
C ASN A 55 -8.46 -11.82 4.08
N ASP A 56 -8.41 -11.26 2.86
CA ASP A 56 -9.27 -11.70 1.76
C ASP A 56 -8.70 -12.96 1.08
N PRO A 57 -9.38 -14.11 1.18
CA PRO A 57 -8.93 -15.35 0.54
C PRO A 57 -8.84 -15.26 -0.98
N LYS A 58 -9.66 -14.42 -1.63
CA LYS A 58 -9.61 -14.23 -3.08
C LYS A 58 -8.35 -13.45 -3.50
N ALA A 59 -8.00 -12.42 -2.74
CA ALA A 59 -6.78 -11.66 -2.97
C ALA A 59 -5.54 -12.53 -2.77
N VAL A 60 -5.48 -13.32 -1.69
CA VAL A 60 -4.39 -14.27 -1.44
C VAL A 60 -4.27 -15.33 -2.54
N ALA A 61 -5.40 -15.90 -2.98
CA ALA A 61 -5.41 -16.88 -4.07
C ALA A 61 -4.87 -16.26 -5.37
N ALA A 62 -5.31 -15.06 -5.71
CA ALA A 62 -4.82 -14.32 -6.89
C ALA A 62 -3.32 -14.01 -6.80
N LEU A 63 -2.83 -13.57 -5.63
CA LEU A 63 -1.41 -13.32 -5.40
C LEU A 63 -0.59 -14.60 -5.59
N ARG A 64 -0.99 -15.71 -5.01
CA ARG A 64 -0.29 -17.01 -5.10
C ARG A 64 -0.11 -17.53 -6.53
N THR A 65 -0.99 -17.14 -7.46
CA THR A 65 -0.88 -17.56 -8.87
C THR A 65 0.17 -16.80 -9.67
N ARG A 66 0.65 -15.64 -9.17
CA ARG A 66 1.51 -14.72 -9.92
C ARG A 66 2.74 -14.21 -9.17
N CYS A 67 2.85 -14.52 -7.88
CA CYS A 67 3.97 -14.03 -7.08
C CYS A 67 5.29 -14.72 -7.44
N PRO A 68 6.42 -13.99 -7.40
CA PRO A 68 7.75 -14.55 -7.47
C PRO A 68 8.04 -15.53 -6.32
N HIS A 69 9.07 -16.38 -6.49
CA HIS A 69 9.42 -17.42 -5.51
C HIS A 69 9.82 -16.88 -4.13
N ASN A 70 10.29 -15.63 -4.08
CA ASN A 70 10.68 -14.95 -2.84
C ASN A 70 9.54 -14.11 -2.22
N VAL A 71 8.30 -14.24 -2.71
CA VAL A 71 7.10 -13.67 -2.09
C VAL A 71 6.29 -14.78 -1.43
N VAL A 72 6.06 -14.64 -0.13
CA VAL A 72 5.25 -15.57 0.68
C VAL A 72 3.91 -14.93 0.99
N ALA A 73 2.80 -15.54 0.52
CA ALA A 73 1.45 -15.04 0.75
C ALA A 73 0.74 -15.85 1.85
N ILE A 74 0.39 -15.18 2.94
CA ILE A 74 -0.30 -15.71 4.12
C ILE A 74 -1.73 -15.21 4.12
N LEU A 75 -2.69 -16.15 4.24
CA LEU A 75 -4.07 -15.80 4.54
C LEU A 75 -4.21 -15.66 6.06
N GLY A 76 -4.53 -14.48 6.53
CA GLY A 76 -4.69 -14.24 7.95
C GLY A 76 -4.95 -12.77 8.29
N ASP A 77 -5.27 -12.55 9.55
CA ASP A 77 -5.40 -11.20 10.11
C ASP A 77 -4.06 -10.77 10.71
N VAL A 78 -3.58 -9.60 10.28
CA VAL A 78 -2.32 -9.04 10.75
C VAL A 78 -2.32 -8.78 12.25
N LEU A 79 -3.46 -8.45 12.86
CA LEU A 79 -3.58 -8.20 14.30
C LEU A 79 -3.40 -9.46 15.15
N SER A 80 -3.61 -10.64 14.56
CA SER A 80 -3.44 -11.94 15.24
C SER A 80 -2.20 -12.69 14.78
N TYR A 81 -1.41 -12.11 13.85
CA TYR A 81 -0.24 -12.76 13.30
C TYR A 81 0.98 -12.63 14.22
N SER A 82 1.55 -13.76 14.60
CA SER A 82 2.80 -13.83 15.35
C SER A 82 3.87 -14.53 14.51
N PRO A 83 4.88 -13.81 14.01
CA PRO A 83 5.92 -14.40 13.19
C PRO A 83 6.95 -15.15 14.03
N ASP A 84 7.47 -16.28 13.50
CA ASP A 84 8.58 -17.01 14.11
C ASP A 84 9.91 -16.23 14.08
N LYS A 85 10.02 -15.28 13.16
CA LYS A 85 11.22 -14.45 12.94
C LYS A 85 10.82 -13.01 12.69
N LEU A 86 11.64 -12.11 13.18
CA LEU A 86 11.47 -10.68 12.96
C LEU A 86 11.89 -10.30 11.55
N TYR A 87 11.28 -9.27 11.03
CA TYR A 87 11.56 -8.70 9.71
C TYR A 87 12.49 -7.49 9.83
N ASP A 88 13.25 -7.22 8.76
CA ASP A 88 14.12 -6.04 8.66
C ASP A 88 13.35 -4.78 8.27
N ALA A 89 12.18 -4.95 7.66
CA ALA A 89 11.27 -3.87 7.34
C ALA A 89 9.80 -4.28 7.45
N LEU A 90 8.97 -3.33 7.84
CA LEU A 90 7.53 -3.43 7.91
C LEU A 90 6.93 -2.38 6.96
N VAL A 91 6.08 -2.81 6.05
CA VAL A 91 5.36 -1.95 5.12
C VAL A 91 3.88 -2.02 5.40
N LEU A 92 3.29 -0.89 5.73
CA LEU A 92 1.89 -0.68 6.03
C LEU A 92 1.35 0.35 5.03
N TYR A 93 0.48 -0.07 4.14
CA TYR A 93 -0.12 0.83 3.18
C TYR A 93 -1.64 0.78 3.31
N ASP A 94 -2.23 1.92 3.68
CA ASP A 94 -3.67 2.14 3.79
C ASP A 94 -4.38 1.11 4.70
N ILE A 95 -3.75 0.79 5.83
CA ILE A 95 -4.25 -0.17 6.82
C ILE A 95 -4.77 0.56 8.04
N GLY A 96 -6.07 0.88 8.06
CA GLY A 96 -6.74 1.39 9.27
C GLY A 96 -6.12 2.63 9.90
N GLY A 97 -6.71 3.08 11.00
CA GLY A 97 -6.24 4.25 11.74
C GLY A 97 -5.07 3.99 12.68
N THR A 98 -4.53 5.06 13.25
CA THR A 98 -3.35 5.08 14.13
C THR A 98 -3.42 4.06 15.26
N GLU A 99 -4.60 3.90 15.89
CA GLU A 99 -4.79 2.99 17.03
C GLU A 99 -4.63 1.53 16.62
N GLN A 100 -4.95 1.17 15.37
CA GLN A 100 -4.80 -0.18 14.85
C GLN A 100 -3.38 -0.47 14.39
N LEU A 101 -2.65 0.55 13.93
CA LEU A 101 -1.29 0.39 13.39
C LEU A 101 -0.22 0.25 14.48
N MET A 102 -0.35 0.97 15.59
CA MET A 102 0.68 0.99 16.63
C MET A 102 0.92 -0.38 17.29
N PRO A 103 -0.10 -1.19 17.64
CA PRO A 103 0.14 -2.56 18.11
C PRO A 103 0.90 -3.42 17.12
N ILE A 104 0.55 -3.34 15.82
CA ILE A 104 1.24 -4.10 14.76
C ILE A 104 2.72 -3.71 14.70
N VAL A 105 3.01 -2.41 14.71
CA VAL A 105 4.37 -1.89 14.71
C VAL A 105 5.15 -2.40 15.92
N GLN A 106 4.55 -2.38 17.12
CA GLN A 106 5.21 -2.81 18.36
C GLN A 106 5.52 -4.32 18.38
N GLU A 107 4.64 -5.16 17.85
CA GLU A 107 4.81 -6.62 17.88
C GLU A 107 5.77 -7.13 16.80
N LEU A 108 5.73 -6.54 15.60
CA LEU A 108 6.51 -7.01 14.47
C LEU A 108 7.89 -6.36 14.37
N SER A 109 8.18 -5.36 15.21
CA SER A 109 9.25 -4.43 14.96
C SER A 109 10.53 -4.67 15.74
N ARG A 110 11.51 -5.21 15.03
CA ARG A 110 12.92 -4.73 15.10
C ARG A 110 13.30 -4.08 13.78
N ALA A 111 12.36 -3.46 13.11
CA ALA A 111 12.43 -3.21 11.69
C ALA A 111 12.16 -1.73 11.36
N LYS A 112 12.76 -1.27 10.30
CA LYS A 112 12.40 0.00 9.67
C LYS A 112 10.94 -0.06 9.23
N THR A 113 10.14 0.89 9.65
CA THR A 113 8.71 0.92 9.35
C THR A 113 8.40 1.99 8.32
N PHE A 114 7.65 1.60 7.30
CA PHE A 114 7.10 2.47 6.26
C PHE A 114 5.58 2.49 6.42
N LEU A 115 5.04 3.63 6.83
CA LEU A 115 3.61 3.90 6.84
C LEU A 115 3.27 4.76 5.63
N LEU A 116 2.49 4.20 4.71
CA LEU A 116 2.02 4.91 3.52
C LEU A 116 0.53 5.17 3.67
N LEU A 117 0.14 6.40 3.51
CA LEU A 117 -1.23 6.88 3.67
C LEU A 117 -1.63 7.72 2.46
N ASN A 118 -2.87 7.58 2.03
CA ASN A 118 -3.44 8.48 1.05
C ASN A 118 -3.50 9.90 1.62
N ARG A 119 -3.46 10.92 0.74
CA ARG A 119 -3.51 12.35 1.07
C ARG A 119 -4.52 13.09 0.19
N GLU A 120 -5.63 12.42 -0.11
CA GLU A 120 -6.64 12.95 -1.03
C GLU A 120 -7.60 13.92 -0.33
N THR A 121 -7.78 13.75 0.98
CA THR A 121 -8.75 14.49 1.78
C THR A 121 -8.11 15.22 2.96
N ALA A 122 -8.84 16.16 3.55
CA ALA A 122 -8.43 16.81 4.80
C ALA A 122 -8.36 15.82 5.98
N GLU A 123 -9.16 14.75 5.94
CA GLU A 123 -9.16 13.70 6.96
C GLU A 123 -7.87 12.86 6.87
N ASP A 124 -7.42 12.51 5.67
CA ASP A 124 -6.15 11.83 5.44
C ASP A 124 -4.97 12.66 5.98
N GLU A 125 -4.94 13.95 5.69
CA GLU A 125 -3.91 14.86 6.20
C GLU A 125 -3.94 14.97 7.74
N ALA A 126 -5.14 14.97 8.34
CA ALA A 126 -5.29 14.95 9.79
C ALA A 126 -4.76 13.64 10.41
N GLU A 127 -4.99 12.49 9.75
CA GLU A 127 -4.48 11.19 10.18
C GLU A 127 -2.94 11.15 10.16
N ILE A 128 -2.33 11.60 9.07
CA ILE A 128 -0.87 11.73 8.97
C ILE A 128 -0.32 12.62 10.10
N SER A 129 -1.00 13.73 10.37
CA SER A 129 -0.61 14.66 11.43
C SER A 129 -0.71 14.02 12.82
N ARG A 130 -1.75 13.21 13.08
CA ARG A 130 -1.91 12.44 14.34
C ARG A 130 -0.78 11.43 14.50
N LEU A 131 -0.46 10.64 13.45
CA LEU A 131 0.64 9.67 13.45
C LEU A 131 1.98 10.34 13.71
N ALA A 132 2.29 11.41 12.99
CA ALA A 132 3.51 12.18 13.19
C ALA A 132 3.59 12.77 14.61
N GLY A 133 2.47 13.26 15.15
CA GLY A 133 2.35 13.75 16.52
C GLY A 133 2.60 12.64 17.55
N THR A 134 2.09 11.45 17.33
CA THR A 134 2.31 10.27 18.18
C THR A 134 3.78 9.89 18.22
N LEU A 135 4.44 9.77 17.05
CA LEU A 135 5.87 9.47 16.96
C LEU A 135 6.71 10.54 17.66
N LYS A 136 6.40 11.81 17.42
CA LYS A 136 7.08 12.95 18.05
C LYS A 136 6.94 12.93 19.58
N SER A 137 5.73 12.68 20.09
CA SER A 137 5.45 12.62 21.52
C SER A 137 6.15 11.45 22.20
N ALA A 138 6.33 10.34 21.47
CA ALA A 138 7.11 9.19 21.93
C ALA A 138 8.64 9.39 21.81
N GLY A 139 9.10 10.52 21.24
CA GLY A 139 10.52 10.78 21.01
C GLY A 139 11.14 9.94 19.91
N ILE A 140 10.33 9.42 18.98
CA ILE A 140 10.80 8.55 17.89
C ILE A 140 11.16 9.43 16.68
N PRO A 141 12.41 9.40 16.23
CA PRO A 141 12.79 10.09 15.01
C PRO A 141 12.09 9.47 13.79
N PHE A 142 11.57 10.32 12.92
CA PHE A 142 10.96 9.89 11.67
C PHE A 142 11.27 10.88 10.54
N SER A 143 11.22 10.41 9.30
CA SER A 143 11.11 11.24 8.11
C SER A 143 9.70 11.19 7.54
N TYR A 144 9.28 12.29 6.92
CA TYR A 144 8.02 12.38 6.22
C TYR A 144 8.27 12.79 4.77
N GLU A 145 7.81 11.97 3.85
CA GLU A 145 7.97 12.17 2.41
C GLU A 145 6.62 12.23 1.72
N PRO A 146 6.12 13.43 1.39
CA PRO A 146 4.96 13.58 0.53
C PRO A 146 5.39 13.44 -0.93
N PHE A 147 4.60 12.70 -1.71
CA PHE A 147 4.80 12.57 -3.16
C PHE A 147 3.49 12.33 -3.89
N GLU A 148 3.53 12.52 -5.22
CA GLU A 148 2.41 12.24 -6.11
C GLU A 148 2.85 11.20 -7.15
N LEU A 149 1.95 10.27 -7.46
CA LEU A 149 2.15 9.24 -8.47
C LEU A 149 0.93 9.15 -9.37
N GLU A 150 1.18 8.91 -10.64
CA GLU A 150 0.13 8.60 -11.59
C GLU A 150 -0.38 7.18 -11.36
N HIS A 151 -1.70 7.07 -11.24
CA HIS A 151 -2.41 5.81 -11.18
C HIS A 151 -3.31 5.68 -12.40
N VAL A 152 -3.20 4.58 -13.12
CA VAL A 152 -3.98 4.31 -14.33
C VAL A 152 -4.94 3.16 -14.06
N GLN A 153 -6.24 3.42 -14.20
CA GLN A 153 -7.29 2.42 -14.18
C GLN A 153 -7.82 2.21 -15.60
N PRO A 154 -7.44 1.11 -16.28
CA PRO A 154 -7.88 0.84 -17.63
C PRO A 154 -9.26 0.19 -17.68
N PHE A 155 -9.98 0.39 -18.80
CA PHE A 155 -11.29 -0.19 -19.05
C PHE A 155 -11.39 -0.74 -20.48
N ARG A 156 -12.11 -1.86 -20.62
CA ARG A 156 -12.35 -2.53 -21.90
C ARG A 156 -13.50 -1.93 -22.68
N SER A 157 -14.45 -1.30 -21.97
CA SER A 157 -15.62 -0.67 -22.57
C SER A 157 -16.16 0.44 -21.67
N TRP A 158 -17.11 1.19 -22.17
CA TRP A 158 -17.86 2.20 -21.38
C TRP A 158 -18.68 1.55 -20.27
N GLU A 159 -19.27 0.38 -20.52
CA GLU A 159 -20.02 -0.37 -19.53
C GLU A 159 -19.12 -0.86 -18.38
N ASP A 160 -17.89 -1.26 -18.72
CA ASP A 160 -16.86 -1.62 -17.74
C ASP A 160 -16.50 -0.41 -16.88
N ALA A 161 -16.29 0.77 -17.47
CA ALA A 161 -16.02 2.01 -16.76
C ALA A 161 -17.22 2.43 -15.87
N LYS A 162 -18.46 2.41 -16.38
CA LYS A 162 -19.66 2.71 -15.60
C LYS A 162 -19.79 1.82 -14.36
N SER A 163 -19.52 0.52 -14.54
CA SER A 163 -19.56 -0.46 -13.46
C SER A 163 -18.50 -0.17 -12.40
N TYR A 164 -17.30 0.25 -12.82
CA TYR A 164 -16.23 0.68 -11.91
C TYR A 164 -16.62 1.93 -11.12
N PHE A 165 -17.14 2.97 -11.75
CA PHE A 165 -17.54 4.21 -11.06
C PHE A 165 -18.70 3.99 -10.10
N LEU A 166 -19.63 3.12 -10.46
CA LEU A 166 -20.71 2.73 -9.56
C LEU A 166 -20.16 1.99 -8.32
N PHE A 167 -19.20 1.09 -8.51
CA PHE A 167 -18.57 0.35 -7.42
C PHE A 167 -17.66 1.24 -6.55
N ALA A 168 -16.74 1.98 -7.19
CA ALA A 168 -15.69 2.71 -6.48
C ALA A 168 -16.15 4.05 -5.90
N TRP A 169 -17.06 4.74 -6.59
CA TRP A 169 -17.54 6.08 -6.21
C TRP A 169 -19.01 6.12 -5.81
N ASN A 170 -19.70 4.97 -5.85
CA ASN A 170 -21.15 4.86 -5.66
C ASN A 170 -21.93 5.85 -6.57
N ARG A 171 -21.44 6.03 -7.78
CA ARG A 171 -21.99 7.00 -8.75
C ARG A 171 -22.03 6.40 -10.15
N LEU A 172 -23.20 6.44 -10.77
CA LEU A 172 -23.39 6.10 -12.17
C LEU A 172 -23.12 7.35 -13.03
N LEU A 173 -22.08 7.30 -13.85
CA LEU A 173 -21.75 8.38 -14.78
C LEU A 173 -22.51 8.22 -16.10
N SER A 174 -22.96 9.34 -16.68
CA SER A 174 -23.47 9.42 -18.04
C SER A 174 -22.31 9.30 -19.05
N ASP A 175 -22.65 9.04 -20.32
CA ASP A 175 -21.67 8.97 -21.39
C ASP A 175 -20.90 10.28 -21.53
N GLN A 176 -21.57 11.42 -21.43
CA GLN A 176 -20.95 12.73 -21.49
C GLN A 176 -19.99 12.99 -20.33
N GLU A 177 -20.28 12.52 -19.14
CA GLU A 177 -19.37 12.61 -17.99
C GLU A 177 -18.15 11.70 -18.18
N LEU A 178 -18.35 10.48 -18.73
CA LEU A 178 -17.24 9.58 -19.04
C LEU A 178 -16.29 10.16 -20.09
N GLU A 179 -16.80 10.83 -21.13
CA GLU A 179 -15.99 11.56 -22.13
C GLU A 179 -15.06 12.61 -21.49
N THR A 180 -15.45 13.18 -20.35
CA THR A 180 -14.64 14.21 -19.69
C THR A 180 -13.59 13.67 -18.74
N VAL A 181 -13.75 12.44 -18.26
CA VAL A 181 -12.89 11.86 -17.22
C VAL A 181 -12.00 10.71 -17.71
N LEU A 182 -12.30 10.14 -18.88
CA LEU A 182 -11.53 9.04 -19.46
C LEU A 182 -10.64 9.51 -20.59
N ASP A 183 -9.40 9.09 -20.53
CA ASP A 183 -8.50 9.15 -21.69
C ASP A 183 -8.79 7.99 -22.64
N THR A 184 -8.64 8.26 -23.95
CA THR A 184 -8.74 7.24 -24.99
C THR A 184 -7.37 6.79 -25.44
N GLN A 185 -7.21 5.48 -25.69
CA GLN A 185 -5.97 4.87 -26.15
C GLN A 185 -6.24 3.67 -27.05
N ASP A 186 -5.24 3.25 -27.82
CA ASP A 186 -5.34 2.05 -28.66
C ASP A 186 -5.12 0.77 -27.85
N GLY A 187 -5.76 -0.32 -28.27
CA GLY A 187 -5.51 -1.67 -27.80
C GLY A 187 -6.63 -2.30 -26.97
N GLU A 188 -6.26 -3.27 -26.11
CA GLU A 188 -7.20 -4.08 -25.31
C GLU A 188 -8.05 -3.24 -24.34
N PHE A 189 -7.50 -2.11 -23.89
CA PHE A 189 -8.14 -1.18 -22.96
C PHE A 189 -8.24 0.19 -23.63
N PRO A 190 -9.30 0.44 -24.41
CA PRO A 190 -9.43 1.67 -25.18
C PRO A 190 -9.72 2.91 -24.31
N TYR A 191 -10.02 2.73 -23.04
CA TYR A 191 -10.32 3.81 -22.10
C TYR A 191 -9.49 3.67 -20.85
N ALA A 192 -9.10 4.79 -20.25
CA ALA A 192 -8.39 4.80 -18.97
C ALA A 192 -8.77 6.03 -18.13
N LEU A 193 -8.98 5.80 -16.84
CA LEU A 193 -8.96 6.87 -15.86
C LEU A 193 -7.53 7.07 -15.39
N VAL A 194 -6.98 8.25 -15.62
CA VAL A 194 -5.64 8.63 -15.18
C VAL A 194 -5.75 9.64 -14.05
N GLU A 195 -5.31 9.27 -12.86
CA GLU A 195 -5.40 10.09 -11.67
C GLU A 195 -4.01 10.30 -11.05
N LYS A 196 -3.78 11.46 -10.46
CA LYS A 196 -2.63 11.71 -9.59
C LYS A 196 -3.02 11.38 -8.16
N LYS A 197 -2.47 10.31 -7.63
CA LYS A 197 -2.64 9.91 -6.23
C LYS A 197 -1.57 10.58 -5.37
N LYS A 198 -2.01 11.26 -4.32
CA LYS A 198 -1.14 11.88 -3.32
C LYS A 198 -0.89 10.92 -2.18
N ILE A 199 0.35 10.68 -1.86
CA ILE A 199 0.78 9.75 -0.81
C ILE A 199 1.67 10.48 0.20
N GLY A 200 1.48 10.16 1.47
CA GLY A 200 2.41 10.50 2.54
C GLY A 200 3.09 9.25 3.05
N MET A 201 4.42 9.22 3.05
CA MET A 201 5.20 8.13 3.62
C MET A 201 5.91 8.60 4.88
N LEU A 202 5.59 7.99 6.03
CA LEU A 202 6.34 8.12 7.28
C LEU A 202 7.32 6.96 7.37
N VAL A 203 8.59 7.28 7.63
CA VAL A 203 9.65 6.27 7.79
C VAL A 203 10.30 6.45 9.15
N PHE A 204 10.30 5.41 9.96
CA PHE A 204 10.91 5.42 11.29
C PHE A 204 11.47 4.06 11.67
N ASP A 205 12.31 4.03 12.71
CA ASP A 205 12.85 2.79 13.25
C ASP A 205 11.99 2.31 14.39
N ALA A 206 11.29 1.21 14.17
CA ALA A 206 10.42 0.61 15.17
C ALA A 206 11.17 -0.13 16.27
N ALA A 207 12.47 -0.38 16.12
CA ALA A 207 13.32 -0.91 17.20
C ALA A 207 13.61 0.13 18.29
N ASP A 208 13.20 1.39 18.10
CA ASP A 208 13.43 2.44 19.08
C ASP A 208 12.78 2.07 20.44
N PRO A 209 13.56 2.06 21.54
CA PRO A 209 13.04 1.71 22.88
C PRO A 209 11.88 2.57 23.33
N ALA A 210 11.70 3.77 22.77
CA ALA A 210 10.59 4.67 23.10
C ALA A 210 9.23 4.11 22.68
N LEU A 211 9.16 3.28 21.60
CA LEU A 211 7.94 2.59 21.19
C LEU A 211 7.47 1.50 22.17
N LYS A 212 8.36 0.99 23.02
CA LYS A 212 8.05 -0.05 24.00
C LYS A 212 7.37 0.50 25.26
N LYS A 213 7.23 1.81 25.39
CA LYS A 213 6.50 2.43 26.50
C LYS A 213 5.02 2.54 26.11
N PRO A 214 4.08 2.19 27.01
CA PRO A 214 2.67 2.42 26.71
C PRO A 214 2.47 3.90 26.37
N ILE A 215 1.86 4.15 25.23
CA ILE A 215 1.42 5.49 24.84
C ILE A 215 0.24 5.81 25.76
N VAL A 216 0.48 6.63 26.78
CA VAL A 216 -0.51 7.09 27.77
C VAL A 216 -1.34 8.21 27.17
#